data_82d5d0396a8f48eea3975642913143bb
#
_entry.id   82d5d0396a8f48eea3975642913143bb
#
_cell.length_a   1.000
_cell.length_b   1.000
_cell.length_c   1.000
_cell.angle_alpha   90.00
_cell.angle_beta   90.00
_cell.angle_gamma   90.00
#
_symmetry.space_group_name_H-M   'P 1'
#
loop_
_entity.id
_entity.type
_entity.pdbx_description
1 polymer ?
#
loop_
_entity_poly.entity_id
_entity_poly.type
_entity_poly.pdbx_seq_one_letter_code
_entity_poly.pdbx_strand_id
1 'polypeptide(L)'
;MATFITLARYTQQGVSKIKDSPTRVDNFRNAVQKAGGSLRSMYLTLGRYDIVLVTEAPSDDVVARLTLATASLGNVTTETLHAFTEDEFRKIVTSLP
;
A
#
# COMPACT_ATOMS: atom_id res chain seq x y z
N MET A 1 12.07 8.70 -4.52
CA MET A 1 10.67 8.26 -4.49
C MET A 1 10.12 8.35 -3.09
N ALA A 2 8.81 8.56 -2.99
CA ALA A 2 8.15 8.61 -1.71
C ALA A 2 7.75 7.21 -1.25
N THR A 3 7.65 7.03 0.07
CA THR A 3 7.25 5.77 0.70
C THR A 3 5.82 5.89 1.20
N PHE A 4 5.03 4.85 0.98
CA PHE A 4 3.63 4.79 1.40
C PHE A 4 3.38 3.48 2.14
N ILE A 5 2.58 3.56 3.20
CA ILE A 5 2.13 2.40 3.93
C ILE A 5 0.63 2.30 3.74
N THR A 6 0.17 1.21 3.15
CA THR A 6 -1.25 0.97 2.92
C THR A 6 -1.73 -0.10 3.89
N LEU A 7 -2.76 0.26 4.66
CA LEU A 7 -3.42 -0.62 5.60
C LEU A 7 -4.73 -1.05 4.95
N ALA A 8 -4.90 -2.35 4.75
CA ALA A 8 -6.07 -2.87 4.04
C ALA A 8 -6.87 -3.80 4.91
N ARG A 9 -8.20 -3.75 4.75
CA ARG A 9 -9.13 -4.69 5.35
C ARG A 9 -9.88 -5.42 4.26
N TYR A 10 -10.04 -6.72 4.43
CA TYR A 10 -10.91 -7.47 3.53
C TYR A 10 -12.36 -7.04 3.72
N THR A 11 -13.07 -6.96 2.60
CA THR A 11 -14.54 -6.89 2.60
C THR A 11 -15.08 -8.30 2.72
N GLN A 12 -16.42 -8.43 2.87
CA GLN A 12 -17.09 -9.73 2.81
C GLN A 12 -16.73 -10.47 1.52
N GLN A 13 -16.73 -9.77 0.40
CA GLN A 13 -16.35 -10.35 -0.90
C GLN A 13 -14.92 -10.82 -0.90
N GLY A 14 -13.99 -10.02 -0.37
CA GLY A 14 -12.57 -10.37 -0.34
C GLY A 14 -12.29 -11.60 0.51
N VAL A 15 -12.94 -11.71 1.66
CA VAL A 15 -12.79 -12.88 2.55
C VAL A 15 -13.39 -14.13 1.90
N SER A 16 -14.54 -14.01 1.26
CA SER A 16 -15.19 -15.17 0.64
C SER A 16 -14.34 -15.80 -0.47
N LYS A 17 -13.42 -15.02 -1.05
CA LYS A 17 -12.50 -15.47 -2.09
C LYS A 17 -11.06 -15.32 -1.62
N ILE A 18 -10.80 -15.66 -0.38
CA ILE A 18 -9.49 -15.44 0.26
C ILE A 18 -8.36 -16.15 -0.47
N LYS A 19 -8.64 -17.29 -1.10
CA LYS A 19 -7.61 -18.05 -1.82
C LYS A 19 -7.05 -17.30 -3.03
N ASP A 20 -7.78 -16.30 -3.54
CA ASP A 20 -7.34 -15.44 -4.64
C ASP A 20 -6.47 -14.27 -4.16
N SER A 21 -6.38 -14.05 -2.85
CA SER A 21 -5.67 -12.90 -2.29
C SER A 21 -4.19 -12.84 -2.72
N PRO A 22 -3.43 -13.94 -2.72
CA PRO A 22 -2.04 -13.87 -3.21
C PRO A 22 -1.93 -13.39 -4.65
N THR A 23 -2.86 -13.82 -5.51
CA THR A 23 -2.90 -13.34 -6.92
C THR A 23 -3.22 -11.86 -6.98
N ARG A 24 -4.13 -11.38 -6.13
CA ARG A 24 -4.47 -9.96 -6.06
C ARG A 24 -3.27 -9.12 -5.62
N VAL A 25 -2.46 -9.64 -4.69
CA VAL A 25 -1.22 -8.96 -4.28
C VAL A 25 -0.23 -8.90 -5.45
N ASP A 26 -0.10 -9.98 -6.20
CA ASP A 26 0.78 -10.01 -7.37
C ASP A 26 0.32 -9.00 -8.43
N ASN A 27 -0.98 -8.87 -8.64
CA ASN A 27 -1.54 -7.89 -9.58
C ASN A 27 -1.22 -6.46 -9.11
N PHE A 28 -1.34 -6.19 -7.82
CA PHE A 28 -0.98 -4.89 -7.26
C PHE A 28 0.51 -4.60 -7.45
N ARG A 29 1.36 -5.59 -7.16
CA ARG A 29 2.82 -5.47 -7.36
C ARG A 29 3.15 -5.10 -8.81
N ASN A 30 2.52 -5.78 -9.76
CA ASN A 30 2.74 -5.52 -11.18
C ASN A 30 2.27 -4.11 -11.56
N ALA A 31 1.13 -3.68 -11.03
CA ALA A 31 0.61 -2.34 -11.31
C ALA A 31 1.53 -1.25 -10.75
N VAL A 32 2.07 -1.46 -9.56
CA VAL A 32 3.03 -0.52 -8.95
C VAL A 32 4.29 -0.43 -9.82
N GLN A 33 4.81 -1.57 -10.28
CA GLN A 33 6.01 -1.60 -11.13
C GLN A 33 5.76 -0.86 -12.45
N LYS A 34 4.61 -1.06 -13.07
CA LYS A 34 4.25 -0.36 -14.30
C LYS A 34 4.15 1.14 -14.10
N ALA A 35 3.79 1.58 -12.91
CA ALA A 35 3.68 2.99 -12.58
C ALA A 35 5.02 3.61 -12.16
N GLY A 36 6.10 2.85 -12.20
CA GLY A 36 7.44 3.35 -11.90
C GLY A 36 7.85 3.20 -10.44
N GLY A 37 7.10 2.45 -9.65
CA GLY A 37 7.39 2.20 -8.25
C GLY A 37 7.74 0.75 -7.96
N SER A 38 7.70 0.38 -6.70
CA SER A 38 7.92 -1.01 -6.27
C SER A 38 7.17 -1.30 -4.98
N LEU A 39 6.64 -2.53 -4.87
CA LEU A 39 6.09 -3.04 -3.61
C LEU A 39 7.26 -3.62 -2.81
N ARG A 40 7.63 -2.92 -1.75
CA ARG A 40 8.82 -3.27 -0.94
C ARG A 40 8.53 -4.40 0.04
N SER A 41 7.35 -4.42 0.63
CA SER A 41 6.98 -5.39 1.65
C SER A 41 5.48 -5.61 1.65
N MET A 42 5.08 -6.83 1.99
CA MET A 42 3.68 -7.19 2.19
C MET A 42 3.60 -8.09 3.40
N TYR A 43 2.67 -7.79 4.30
CA TYR A 43 2.44 -8.59 5.50
C TYR A 43 0.95 -8.88 5.65
N LEU A 44 0.63 -10.10 6.04
CA LEU A 44 -0.68 -10.41 6.62
C LEU A 44 -0.59 -10.08 8.10
N THR A 45 -1.59 -9.38 8.62
CA THR A 45 -1.59 -8.98 10.03
C THR A 45 -2.87 -9.46 10.72
N LEU A 46 -2.82 -9.52 12.04
CA LEU A 46 -3.96 -9.84 12.88
C LEU A 46 -4.39 -8.56 13.61
N GLY A 47 -5.69 -8.38 13.76
CA GLY A 47 -6.25 -7.23 14.46
C GLY A 47 -7.08 -6.35 13.55
N ARG A 48 -6.92 -5.04 13.68
CA ARG A 48 -7.77 -4.07 12.98
C ARG A 48 -7.61 -4.12 11.47
N TYR A 49 -6.40 -4.40 11.00
CA TYR A 49 -6.09 -4.47 9.57
C TYR A 49 -5.63 -5.88 9.22
N ASP A 50 -5.87 -6.28 7.99
CA ASP A 50 -5.57 -7.64 7.53
C ASP A 50 -4.28 -7.68 6.72
N ILE A 51 -3.99 -6.62 5.96
CA ILE A 51 -2.80 -6.55 5.10
C ILE A 51 -2.12 -5.21 5.30
N VAL A 52 -0.79 -5.25 5.36
CA VAL A 52 0.05 -4.04 5.36
C VAL A 52 0.99 -4.11 4.17
N LEU A 53 0.96 -3.07 3.34
CA LEU A 53 1.81 -2.96 2.17
C LEU A 53 2.74 -1.76 2.33
N VAL A 54 4.01 -1.96 2.04
CA VAL A 54 4.98 -0.86 1.99
C VAL A 54 5.38 -0.67 0.53
N THR A 55 5.08 0.49 -0.01
CA THR A 55 5.25 0.80 -1.43
C THR A 55 6.12 2.03 -1.60
N GLU A 56 7.04 2.00 -2.58
CA GLU A 56 7.70 3.19 -3.06
C GLU A 56 7.08 3.57 -4.39
N ALA A 57 6.78 4.85 -4.57
CA ALA A 57 6.13 5.34 -5.78
C ALA A 57 6.57 6.77 -6.08
N PRO A 58 6.46 7.21 -7.37
CA PRO A 58 6.92 8.53 -7.76
C PRO A 58 6.19 9.69 -7.08
N SER A 59 4.89 9.54 -6.79
CA SER A 59 4.08 10.65 -6.28
C SER A 59 2.80 10.16 -5.63
N ASP A 60 2.17 11.06 -4.87
CA ASP A 60 0.91 10.80 -4.18
C ASP A 60 -0.21 10.41 -5.14
N ASP A 61 -0.30 11.07 -6.29
CA ASP A 61 -1.36 10.80 -7.26
C ASP A 61 -1.23 9.42 -7.89
N VAL A 62 -0.01 8.92 -8.07
CA VAL A 62 0.22 7.55 -8.54
C VAL A 62 -0.34 6.56 -7.53
N VAL A 63 -0.02 6.73 -6.25
CA VAL A 63 -0.53 5.85 -5.20
C VAL A 63 -2.04 5.95 -5.07
N ALA A 64 -2.59 7.16 -5.18
CA ALA A 64 -4.04 7.36 -5.14
C ALA A 64 -4.73 6.56 -6.25
N ARG A 65 -4.21 6.62 -7.48
CA ARG A 65 -4.77 5.84 -8.59
C ARG A 65 -4.68 4.34 -8.34
N LEU A 66 -3.54 3.86 -7.82
CA LEU A 66 -3.34 2.43 -7.54
C LEU A 66 -4.29 1.93 -6.46
N THR A 67 -4.44 2.68 -5.38
CA THR A 67 -5.29 2.27 -4.26
C THR A 67 -6.76 2.36 -4.62
N LEU A 68 -7.18 3.39 -5.35
CA LEU A 68 -8.56 3.52 -5.81
C LEU A 68 -8.93 2.39 -6.79
N ALA A 69 -8.02 2.07 -7.72
CA ALA A 69 -8.25 0.96 -8.64
C ALA A 69 -8.40 -0.36 -7.90
N THR A 70 -7.56 -0.60 -6.90
CA THR A 70 -7.62 -1.80 -6.08
C THR A 70 -8.92 -1.87 -5.29
N ALA A 71 -9.28 -0.77 -4.63
CA ALA A 71 -10.51 -0.71 -3.83
C ALA A 71 -11.76 -0.87 -4.69
N SER A 72 -11.72 -0.38 -5.93
CA SER A 72 -12.87 -0.46 -6.85
C SER A 72 -13.23 -1.89 -7.22
N LEU A 73 -12.31 -2.84 -7.06
CA LEU A 73 -12.60 -4.25 -7.29
C LEU A 73 -13.46 -4.87 -6.18
N GLY A 74 -13.60 -4.17 -5.05
CA GLY A 74 -14.52 -4.57 -3.99
C GLY A 74 -13.98 -5.58 -2.99
N ASN A 75 -12.71 -5.97 -3.08
CA ASN A 75 -12.14 -7.02 -2.22
C ASN A 75 -11.55 -6.47 -0.92
N VAL A 76 -11.15 -5.20 -0.92
CA VAL A 76 -10.53 -4.55 0.24
C VAL A 76 -10.97 -3.11 0.35
N THR A 77 -10.93 -2.58 1.57
CA THR A 77 -10.92 -1.14 1.83
C THR A 77 -9.50 -0.78 2.28
N THR A 78 -9.05 0.41 1.96
CA THR A 78 -7.65 0.81 2.21
C THR A 78 -7.55 2.13 2.93
N GLU A 79 -6.50 2.26 3.71
CA GLU A 79 -6.07 3.51 4.31
C GLU A 79 -4.58 3.64 3.99
N THR A 80 -4.18 4.71 3.32
CA THR A 80 -2.80 4.90 2.90
C THR A 80 -2.16 6.07 3.63
N LEU A 81 -0.97 5.82 4.17
CA LEU A 81 -0.19 6.80 4.90
C LEU A 81 1.03 7.16 4.04
N HIS A 82 1.27 8.45 3.82
CA HIS A 82 2.55 8.89 3.28
C HIS A 82 3.56 8.76 4.41
N ALA A 83 4.60 7.98 4.19
CA ALA A 83 5.58 7.66 5.23
C ALA A 83 6.94 8.28 4.90
N PHE A 84 7.68 8.58 5.94
CA PHE A 84 9.07 9.03 5.82
C PHE A 84 9.96 7.93 6.39
N THR A 85 11.05 7.64 5.68
CA THR A 85 12.07 6.71 6.20
C THR A 85 12.75 7.34 7.42
N GLU A 86 13.48 6.54 8.18
CA GLU A 86 14.21 7.08 9.32
C GLU A 86 15.21 8.15 8.90
N ASP A 87 15.90 7.95 7.77
CA ASP A 87 16.84 8.95 7.26
C ASP A 87 16.14 10.25 6.89
N GLU A 88 14.99 10.18 6.25
CA GLU A 88 14.18 11.34 5.93
C GLU A 88 13.70 12.05 7.19
N PHE A 89 13.27 11.27 8.18
CA PHE A 89 12.85 11.80 9.49
C PHE A 89 13.99 12.57 10.15
N ARG A 90 15.19 12.01 10.15
CA ARG A 90 16.37 12.68 10.74
C ARG A 90 16.67 14.01 10.05
N LYS A 91 16.55 14.05 8.72
CA LYS A 91 16.76 15.28 7.95
C LYS A 91 15.70 16.33 8.28
N ILE A 92 14.45 15.91 8.43
CA ILE A 92 13.37 16.83 8.81
C ILE A 92 13.67 17.45 10.17
N VAL A 93 14.04 16.63 11.15
CA VAL A 93 14.34 17.11 12.51
C VAL A 93 15.53 18.08 12.49
N THR A 94 16.56 17.77 11.72
CA THR A 94 17.76 18.62 11.61
C THR A 94 17.42 20.01 11.04
N SER A 95 16.40 20.09 10.19
CA SER A 95 16.00 21.35 9.54
C SER A 95 15.02 22.18 10.37
N LEU A 96 14.61 21.69 11.54
CA LEU A 96 13.69 22.46 12.39
C LEU A 96 14.37 23.70 12.95
N PRO A 97 13.61 24.83 13.09
CA PRO A 97 14.15 26.07 13.65
C PRO A 97 14.46 25.96 15.15
#